data_2c99cb12c341d8971424d2269849c928
#
_entry.id   2c99cb12c341d8971424d2269849c928
#
_cell.length_a   1.000
_cell.length_b   1.000
_cell.length_c   1.000
_cell.angle_alpha   90.00
_cell.angle_beta   90.00
_cell.angle_gamma   90.00
#
_symmetry.space_group_name_H-M   'P 1'
#
loop_
_entity.id
_entity.type
_entity.pdbx_description
1 polymer ?
#
loop_
_entity_poly.entity_id
_entity_poly.type
_entity_poly.pdbx_seq_one_letter_code
_entity_poly.pdbx_strand_id
1 'polypeptide(L)'
;MLLLLKLALPPVLVAVISLVARRVGPTIGGMLVGLPWMTGPVLYFLALDKGIDFAVAACVGIELGVICVAIFILTYAAAASFLRWPGCVAAGAVAFGGAALVLREVVLDLPSAAALALVSLVVAYLLLPSPRTPFAMQALPWWDIPARMLSALALIAVILFTADLLGPQLSGIVSTYPTIVTVISAFTHHQWGVEALRRLLRGMTLSLIVFVGFFLVIGLTMPSIGLALSFMLASALALAAQGIVFAAMRASGL
;
A
#
# COMPACT_ATOMS: atom_id res chain seq x y z
N MET A 1 -17.47 0.64 -15.37
CA MET A 1 -16.47 1.67 -15.05
C MET A 1 -15.51 1.23 -13.93
N LEU A 2 -15.99 0.78 -12.78
CA LEU A 2 -15.15 0.35 -11.64
C LEU A 2 -14.19 -0.82 -11.98
N LEU A 3 -14.62 -1.79 -12.78
CA LEU A 3 -13.77 -2.91 -13.20
C LEU A 3 -12.59 -2.46 -14.07
N LEU A 4 -12.83 -1.56 -15.02
CA LEU A 4 -11.77 -1.00 -15.87
C LEU A 4 -10.77 -0.20 -15.04
N LEU A 5 -11.24 0.55 -14.04
CA LEU A 5 -10.38 1.27 -13.11
C LEU A 5 -9.50 0.30 -12.30
N LYS A 6 -10.10 -0.77 -11.74
CA LYS A 6 -9.37 -1.79 -10.97
C LYS A 6 -8.31 -2.52 -11.80
N LEU A 7 -8.56 -2.76 -13.09
CA LEU A 7 -7.62 -3.46 -13.99
C LEU A 7 -6.53 -2.54 -14.55
N ALA A 8 -6.88 -1.32 -14.95
CA ALA A 8 -5.95 -0.42 -15.65
C ALA A 8 -5.07 0.40 -14.68
N LEU A 9 -5.63 0.81 -13.54
CA LEU A 9 -4.93 1.71 -12.62
C LEU A 9 -3.66 1.10 -12.00
N PRO A 10 -3.65 -0.16 -11.49
CA PRO A 10 -2.45 -0.73 -10.88
C PRO A 10 -1.26 -0.86 -11.83
N PRO A 11 -1.38 -1.35 -13.08
CA PRO A 11 -0.26 -1.38 -14.02
C PRO A 11 0.31 0.01 -14.32
N VAL A 12 -0.56 1.02 -14.50
CA VAL A 12 -0.14 2.40 -14.76
C VAL A 12 0.59 2.98 -13.56
N LEU A 13 0.06 2.79 -12.34
CA LEU A 13 0.71 3.25 -11.11
C LEU A 13 2.05 2.57 -10.89
N VAL A 14 2.15 1.27 -11.12
CA VAL A 14 3.42 0.53 -11.04
C VAL A 14 4.43 1.09 -12.02
N ALA A 15 4.03 1.44 -13.26
CA ALA A 15 4.92 2.06 -14.23
C ALA A 15 5.39 3.45 -13.76
N VAL A 16 4.48 4.32 -13.37
CA VAL A 16 4.80 5.69 -12.89
C VAL A 16 5.73 5.65 -11.69
N ILE A 17 5.37 4.88 -10.65
CA ILE A 17 6.17 4.75 -9.43
C ILE A 17 7.55 4.18 -9.75
N SER A 18 7.64 3.16 -10.61
CA SER A 18 8.91 2.57 -11.02
C SER A 18 9.80 3.57 -11.79
N LEU A 19 9.22 4.37 -12.67
CA LEU A 19 9.95 5.42 -13.39
C LEU A 19 10.48 6.50 -12.44
N VAL A 20 9.68 6.92 -11.46
CA VAL A 20 10.13 7.87 -10.44
C VAL A 20 11.22 7.25 -9.57
N ALA A 21 11.03 6.01 -9.08
CA ALA A 21 12.02 5.31 -8.26
C ALA A 21 13.37 5.15 -8.97
N ARG A 22 13.37 4.98 -10.29
CA ARG A 22 14.61 4.95 -11.11
C ARG A 22 15.36 6.28 -11.15
N ARG A 23 14.66 7.43 -10.96
CA ARG A 23 15.29 8.76 -10.98
C ARG A 23 15.73 9.23 -9.61
N VAL A 24 14.92 8.96 -8.59
CA VAL A 24 15.08 9.56 -7.25
C VAL A 24 15.38 8.54 -6.15
N GLY A 25 15.45 7.26 -6.49
CA GLY A 25 15.80 6.17 -5.58
C GLY A 25 14.62 5.42 -4.96
N PRO A 26 14.90 4.25 -4.36
CA PRO A 26 13.88 3.34 -3.84
C PRO A 26 13.13 3.89 -2.63
N THR A 27 13.72 4.75 -1.81
CA THR A 27 13.06 5.37 -0.65
C THR A 27 11.88 6.21 -1.08
N ILE A 28 12.08 7.12 -2.05
CA ILE A 28 11.01 7.99 -2.59
C ILE A 28 10.01 7.15 -3.38
N GLY A 29 10.49 6.14 -4.13
CA GLY A 29 9.62 5.16 -4.77
C GLY A 29 8.67 4.49 -3.78
N GLY A 30 9.19 4.07 -2.62
CA GLY A 30 8.40 3.51 -1.52
C GLY A 30 7.37 4.49 -0.97
N MET A 31 7.75 5.75 -0.77
CA MET A 31 6.83 6.80 -0.32
C MET A 31 5.65 6.99 -1.29
N LEU A 32 5.88 6.88 -2.59
CA LEU A 32 4.81 6.96 -3.58
C LEU A 32 3.89 5.74 -3.53
N VAL A 33 4.42 4.54 -3.25
CA VAL A 33 3.60 3.32 -3.11
C VAL A 33 2.62 3.44 -1.95
N GLY A 34 3.02 4.08 -0.85
CA GLY A 34 2.19 4.23 0.35
C GLY A 34 1.06 5.27 0.23
N LEU A 35 0.94 6.02 -0.87
CA LEU A 35 -0.13 6.99 -1.07
C LEU A 35 -1.43 6.34 -1.57
N PRO A 36 -2.61 6.93 -1.31
CA PRO A 36 -3.91 6.34 -1.59
C PRO A 36 -4.35 6.45 -3.08
N TRP A 37 -3.42 6.24 -4.02
CA TRP A 37 -3.65 6.41 -5.46
C TRP A 37 -4.77 5.53 -6.04
N MET A 38 -4.92 4.31 -5.51
CA MET A 38 -5.93 3.36 -5.97
C MET A 38 -7.15 3.36 -5.04
N THR A 39 -6.91 3.27 -3.74
CA THR A 39 -7.96 3.10 -2.74
C THR A 39 -8.82 4.36 -2.61
N GLY A 40 -8.24 5.56 -2.73
CA GLY A 40 -8.96 6.82 -2.70
C GLY A 40 -10.02 6.92 -3.81
N PRO A 41 -9.65 6.86 -5.10
CA PRO A 41 -10.63 6.84 -6.19
C PRO A 41 -11.67 5.73 -6.10
N VAL A 42 -11.27 4.52 -5.67
CA VAL A 42 -12.21 3.40 -5.48
C VAL A 42 -13.24 3.74 -4.41
N LEU A 43 -12.81 4.29 -3.26
CA LEU A 43 -13.71 4.72 -2.20
C LEU A 43 -14.65 5.85 -2.66
N TYR A 44 -14.14 6.82 -3.43
CA TYR A 44 -14.95 7.91 -3.98
C TYR A 44 -16.10 7.38 -4.84
N PHE A 45 -15.81 6.48 -5.81
CA PHE A 45 -16.84 5.88 -6.65
C PHE A 45 -17.78 4.95 -5.86
N LEU A 46 -17.26 4.29 -4.83
CA LEU A 46 -18.06 3.45 -3.94
C LEU A 46 -19.07 4.29 -3.14
N ALA A 47 -18.65 5.46 -2.68
CA ALA A 47 -19.55 6.42 -2.01
C ALA A 47 -20.66 6.94 -2.92
N LEU A 48 -20.35 7.16 -4.22
CA LEU A 48 -21.36 7.56 -5.21
C LEU A 48 -22.36 6.44 -5.52
N ASP A 49 -21.91 5.17 -5.51
CA ASP A 49 -22.71 4.00 -5.88
C ASP A 49 -23.51 3.45 -4.69
N LYS A 50 -22.89 3.36 -3.51
CA LYS A 50 -23.44 2.70 -2.31
C LYS A 50 -23.87 3.68 -1.20
N GLY A 51 -23.54 4.96 -1.34
CA GLY A 51 -23.83 5.99 -0.35
C GLY A 51 -22.73 6.22 0.70
N ILE A 52 -22.91 7.30 1.45
CA ILE A 52 -21.91 7.81 2.42
C ILE A 52 -21.70 6.81 3.56
N ASP A 53 -22.76 6.26 4.15
CA ASP A 53 -22.67 5.33 5.29
C ASP A 53 -21.83 4.10 4.96
N PHE A 54 -22.04 3.55 3.75
CA PHE A 54 -21.23 2.43 3.27
C PHE A 54 -19.75 2.81 3.11
N ALA A 55 -19.46 4.00 2.59
CA ALA A 55 -18.10 4.47 2.41
C ALA A 55 -17.39 4.73 3.75
N VAL A 56 -18.11 5.25 4.75
CA VAL A 56 -17.58 5.41 6.12
C VAL A 56 -17.24 4.06 6.74
N ALA A 57 -18.15 3.09 6.62
CA ALA A 57 -17.88 1.72 7.08
C ALA A 57 -16.69 1.08 6.34
N ALA A 58 -16.54 1.37 5.04
CA ALA A 58 -15.40 0.91 4.24
C ALA A 58 -14.07 1.51 4.72
N CYS A 59 -14.05 2.76 5.26
CA CYS A 59 -12.85 3.35 5.85
C CYS A 59 -12.31 2.50 7.01
N VAL A 60 -13.17 1.94 7.86
CA VAL A 60 -12.73 1.04 8.95
C VAL A 60 -12.04 -0.20 8.38
N GLY A 61 -12.62 -0.82 7.36
CA GLY A 61 -12.01 -1.98 6.68
C GLY A 61 -10.66 -1.65 6.03
N ILE A 62 -10.52 -0.43 5.47
CA ILE A 62 -9.26 0.05 4.89
C ILE A 62 -8.20 0.20 5.99
N GLU A 63 -8.53 0.77 7.16
CA GLU A 63 -7.60 0.91 8.27
C GLU A 63 -7.14 -0.46 8.80
N LEU A 64 -8.04 -1.42 8.96
CA LEU A 64 -7.69 -2.80 9.31
C LEU A 64 -6.81 -3.45 8.22
N GLY A 65 -7.06 -3.15 6.96
CA GLY A 65 -6.23 -3.58 5.83
C GLY A 65 -4.78 -3.07 5.92
N VAL A 66 -4.55 -1.86 6.43
CA VAL A 66 -3.20 -1.31 6.66
C VAL A 66 -2.42 -2.15 7.65
N ILE A 67 -3.06 -2.70 8.69
CA ILE A 67 -2.41 -3.61 9.65
C ILE A 67 -1.93 -4.88 8.93
N CYS A 68 -2.75 -5.45 8.04
CA CYS A 68 -2.35 -6.60 7.22
C CYS A 68 -1.16 -6.27 6.31
N VAL A 69 -1.15 -5.07 5.73
CA VAL A 69 -0.02 -4.57 4.92
C VAL A 69 1.24 -4.40 5.76
N ALA A 70 1.14 -3.88 6.98
CA ALA A 70 2.28 -3.77 7.90
C ALA A 70 2.89 -5.14 8.22
N ILE A 71 2.05 -6.16 8.46
CA ILE A 71 2.46 -7.55 8.68
C ILE A 71 3.12 -8.14 7.43
N PHE A 72 2.56 -7.89 6.24
CA PHE A 72 3.18 -8.27 4.95
C PHE A 72 4.58 -7.68 4.83
N ILE A 73 4.74 -6.36 5.06
CA ILE A 73 6.00 -5.65 4.97
C ILE A 73 7.05 -6.26 5.91
N LEU A 74 6.70 -6.47 7.17
CA LEU A 74 7.59 -7.04 8.17
C LEU A 74 8.03 -8.46 7.81
N THR A 75 7.07 -9.30 7.40
CA THR A 75 7.35 -10.68 7.01
C THR A 75 8.23 -10.73 5.77
N TYR A 76 7.94 -9.90 4.77
CA TYR A 76 8.77 -9.79 3.56
C TYR A 76 10.20 -9.36 3.91
N ALA A 77 10.36 -8.30 4.73
CA ALA A 77 11.66 -7.77 5.13
C ALA A 77 12.48 -8.78 5.93
N ALA A 78 11.86 -9.52 6.84
CA ALA A 78 12.50 -10.58 7.61
C ALA A 78 12.94 -11.73 6.69
N ALA A 79 12.06 -12.20 5.82
CA ALA A 79 12.32 -13.28 4.87
C ALA A 79 13.44 -12.92 3.86
N ALA A 80 13.58 -11.65 3.49
CA ALA A 80 14.58 -11.19 2.51
C ALA A 80 16.03 -11.39 2.96
N SER A 81 16.27 -11.71 4.24
CA SER A 81 17.60 -12.02 4.75
C SER A 81 18.09 -13.43 4.37
N PHE A 82 17.18 -14.33 4.00
CA PHE A 82 17.50 -15.73 3.73
C PHE A 82 16.73 -16.34 2.53
N LEU A 83 15.69 -15.68 2.05
CA LEU A 83 14.92 -16.13 0.89
C LEU A 83 15.13 -15.20 -0.31
N ARG A 84 14.97 -15.75 -1.51
CA ARG A 84 14.83 -14.99 -2.74
C ARG A 84 13.45 -14.35 -2.82
N TRP A 85 13.27 -13.36 -3.70
CA TRP A 85 12.04 -12.61 -3.85
C TRP A 85 10.75 -13.45 -3.97
N PRO A 86 10.69 -14.62 -4.67
CA PRO A 86 9.45 -15.40 -4.72
C PRO A 86 9.04 -15.97 -3.37
N GLY A 87 10.03 -16.45 -2.59
CA GLY A 87 9.79 -16.94 -1.23
C GLY A 87 9.34 -15.83 -0.29
N CYS A 88 9.89 -14.60 -0.44
CA CYS A 88 9.47 -13.44 0.33
C CYS A 88 8.03 -13.03 0.00
N VAL A 89 7.65 -13.05 -1.28
CA VAL A 89 6.27 -12.78 -1.71
C VAL A 89 5.31 -13.82 -1.12
N ALA A 90 5.65 -15.11 -1.20
CA ALA A 90 4.82 -16.17 -0.66
C ALA A 90 4.65 -16.04 0.87
N ALA A 91 5.74 -15.81 1.61
CA ALA A 91 5.70 -15.62 3.07
C ALA A 91 4.85 -14.39 3.45
N GLY A 92 5.06 -13.26 2.76
CA GLY A 92 4.26 -12.05 2.97
C GLY A 92 2.78 -12.26 2.66
N ALA A 93 2.46 -12.95 1.55
CA ALA A 93 1.07 -13.25 1.17
C ALA A 93 0.36 -14.14 2.20
N VAL A 94 1.03 -15.18 2.69
CA VAL A 94 0.49 -16.05 3.75
C VAL A 94 0.26 -15.26 5.04
N ALA A 95 1.23 -14.44 5.45
CA ALA A 95 1.10 -13.61 6.66
C ALA A 95 -0.03 -12.57 6.53
N PHE A 96 -0.15 -11.92 5.36
CA PHE A 96 -1.26 -11.02 5.05
C PHE A 96 -2.61 -11.73 5.15
N GLY A 97 -2.74 -12.89 4.50
CA GLY A 97 -3.98 -13.67 4.51
C GLY A 97 -4.37 -14.14 5.92
N GLY A 98 -3.40 -14.62 6.70
CA GLY A 98 -3.61 -15.00 8.11
C GLY A 98 -4.08 -13.82 8.96
N ALA A 99 -3.45 -12.66 8.83
CA ALA A 99 -3.85 -11.44 9.53
C ALA A 99 -5.25 -10.98 9.11
N ALA A 100 -5.56 -11.00 7.81
CA ALA A 100 -6.88 -10.62 7.29
C ALA A 100 -7.99 -11.55 7.80
N LEU A 101 -7.73 -12.86 7.92
CA LEU A 101 -8.68 -13.82 8.49
C LEU A 101 -8.96 -13.57 9.98
N VAL A 102 -7.97 -13.12 10.74
CA VAL A 102 -8.14 -12.75 12.15
C VAL A 102 -8.88 -11.42 12.28
N LEU A 103 -8.45 -10.42 11.51
CA LEU A 103 -8.99 -9.06 11.64
C LEU A 103 -10.42 -8.90 11.07
N ARG A 104 -10.90 -9.81 10.22
CA ARG A 104 -12.29 -9.75 9.73
C ARG A 104 -13.34 -9.88 10.82
N GLU A 105 -13.01 -10.52 11.95
CA GLU A 105 -13.91 -10.69 13.09
C GLU A 105 -13.84 -9.51 14.08
N VAL A 106 -12.90 -8.57 13.86
CA VAL A 106 -12.67 -7.44 14.76
C VAL A 106 -13.61 -6.31 14.40
N VAL A 107 -14.46 -5.92 15.34
CA VAL A 107 -15.39 -4.79 15.18
C VAL A 107 -14.83 -3.60 15.95
N LEU A 108 -14.42 -2.56 15.23
CA LEU A 108 -13.89 -1.32 15.79
C LEU A 108 -14.61 -0.12 15.17
N ASP A 109 -14.63 0.99 15.91
CA ASP A 109 -14.92 2.30 15.34
C ASP A 109 -13.74 2.85 14.56
N LEU A 110 -13.97 3.83 13.70
CA LEU A 110 -12.93 4.35 12.80
C LEU A 110 -11.71 4.94 13.55
N PRO A 111 -11.86 5.77 14.59
CA PRO A 111 -10.71 6.26 15.35
C PRO A 111 -9.86 5.15 15.98
N SER A 112 -10.48 4.12 16.54
CA SER A 112 -9.76 2.98 17.13
C SER A 112 -9.05 2.15 16.08
N ALA A 113 -9.67 1.90 14.93
CA ALA A 113 -9.05 1.20 13.80
C ALA A 113 -7.85 1.99 13.27
N ALA A 114 -7.97 3.30 13.09
CA ALA A 114 -6.88 4.17 12.65
C ALA A 114 -5.73 4.22 13.69
N ALA A 115 -6.05 4.30 14.98
CA ALA A 115 -5.04 4.26 16.04
C ALA A 115 -4.27 2.95 16.03
N LEU A 116 -4.95 1.80 15.88
CA LEU A 116 -4.31 0.49 15.78
C LEU A 116 -3.45 0.37 14.52
N ALA A 117 -3.92 0.90 13.39
CA ALA A 117 -3.16 0.95 12.14
C ALA A 117 -1.88 1.80 12.31
N LEU A 118 -1.98 2.99 12.93
CA LEU A 118 -0.82 3.84 13.22
C LEU A 118 0.19 3.12 14.13
N VAL A 119 -0.27 2.50 15.21
CA VAL A 119 0.60 1.73 16.12
C VAL A 119 1.30 0.61 15.36
N SER A 120 0.57 -0.14 14.52
CA SER A 120 1.15 -1.22 13.71
C SER A 120 2.24 -0.72 12.76
N LEU A 121 2.04 0.44 12.13
CA LEU A 121 3.01 1.07 11.23
C LEU A 121 4.25 1.59 11.99
N VAL A 122 4.06 2.20 13.16
CA VAL A 122 5.18 2.64 14.01
C VAL A 122 6.01 1.43 14.45
N VAL A 123 5.37 0.37 14.93
CA VAL A 123 6.04 -0.88 15.29
C VAL A 123 6.75 -1.48 14.08
N ALA A 124 6.09 -1.52 12.92
CA ALA A 124 6.71 -2.00 11.69
C ALA A 124 7.95 -1.18 11.32
N TYR A 125 7.88 0.14 11.38
CA TYR A 125 9.01 1.01 11.06
C TYR A 125 10.19 0.80 12.01
N LEU A 126 9.94 0.62 13.30
CA LEU A 126 10.97 0.37 14.31
C LEU A 126 11.63 -1.01 14.14
N LEU A 127 10.85 -2.02 13.75
CA LEU A 127 11.34 -3.39 13.53
C LEU A 127 12.00 -3.58 12.15
N LEU A 128 11.71 -2.71 11.17
CA LEU A 128 12.31 -2.80 9.85
C LEU A 128 13.82 -2.59 9.90
N PRO A 129 14.63 -3.50 9.33
CA PRO A 129 16.07 -3.35 9.29
C PRO A 129 16.48 -2.04 8.61
N SER A 130 17.37 -1.29 9.24
CA SER A 130 17.97 -0.09 8.66
C SER A 130 18.89 -0.46 7.49
N PRO A 131 18.93 0.34 6.42
CA PRO A 131 19.91 0.17 5.36
C PRO A 131 21.32 0.32 5.93
N ARG A 132 22.21 -0.62 5.59
CA ARG A 132 23.57 -0.66 6.16
C ARG A 132 24.65 -0.21 5.20
N THR A 133 24.42 -0.41 3.90
CA THR A 133 25.42 -0.13 2.87
C THR A 133 24.92 0.92 1.88
N PRO A 134 25.82 1.72 1.30
CA PRO A 134 25.45 2.57 0.16
C PRO A 134 24.84 1.72 -0.96
N PHE A 135 23.86 2.28 -1.63
CA PHE A 135 23.17 1.62 -2.75
C PHE A 135 23.45 2.40 -4.03
N ALA A 136 23.96 1.72 -5.05
CA ALA A 136 24.12 2.27 -6.38
C ALA A 136 22.97 1.80 -7.28
N MET A 137 22.24 2.74 -7.88
CA MET A 137 21.20 2.41 -8.85
C MET A 137 21.84 1.89 -10.13
N GLN A 138 21.53 0.66 -10.49
CA GLN A 138 21.93 0.07 -11.77
C GLN A 138 20.90 0.43 -12.84
N ALA A 139 21.36 0.66 -14.05
CA ALA A 139 20.49 0.83 -15.21
C ALA A 139 19.68 -0.45 -15.43
N LEU A 140 18.39 -0.31 -15.59
CA LEU A 140 17.48 -1.42 -15.80
C LEU A 140 17.17 -1.57 -17.30
N PRO A 141 16.93 -2.80 -17.77
CA PRO A 141 16.61 -3.05 -19.16
C PRO A 141 15.27 -2.41 -19.55
N TRP A 142 15.07 -2.17 -20.84
CA TRP A 142 13.85 -1.54 -21.37
C TRP A 142 12.58 -2.33 -21.07
N TRP A 143 12.66 -3.66 -21.01
CA TRP A 143 11.54 -4.56 -20.75
C TRP A 143 11.07 -4.57 -19.26
N ASP A 144 11.83 -3.97 -18.35
CA ASP A 144 11.50 -4.02 -16.91
C ASP A 144 10.15 -3.35 -16.60
N ILE A 145 9.86 -2.17 -17.16
CA ILE A 145 8.57 -1.51 -16.93
C ILE A 145 7.40 -2.33 -17.49
N PRO A 146 7.43 -2.78 -18.76
CA PRO A 146 6.41 -3.71 -19.27
C PRO A 146 6.23 -4.97 -18.40
N ALA A 147 7.33 -5.58 -17.94
CA ALA A 147 7.25 -6.77 -17.08
C ALA A 147 6.56 -6.50 -15.74
N ARG A 148 6.84 -5.35 -15.10
CA ARG A 148 6.15 -4.94 -13.87
C ARG A 148 4.67 -4.69 -14.11
N MET A 149 4.31 -4.02 -15.22
CA MET A 149 2.91 -3.77 -15.58
C MET A 149 2.15 -5.08 -15.81
N LEU A 150 2.74 -6.01 -16.57
CA LEU A 150 2.16 -7.32 -16.83
C LEU A 150 2.01 -8.14 -15.53
N SER A 151 3.01 -8.09 -14.65
CA SER A 151 2.95 -8.77 -13.35
C SER A 151 1.84 -8.20 -12.46
N ALA A 152 1.65 -6.88 -12.44
CA ALA A 152 0.57 -6.24 -11.71
C ALA A 152 -0.80 -6.61 -12.30
N LEU A 153 -0.93 -6.60 -13.62
CA LEU A 153 -2.14 -6.99 -14.32
C LEU A 153 -2.48 -8.46 -14.06
N ALA A 154 -1.49 -9.36 -14.18
CA ALA A 154 -1.68 -10.78 -13.92
C ALA A 154 -2.10 -11.04 -12.47
N LEU A 155 -1.44 -10.39 -11.51
CA LEU A 155 -1.76 -10.56 -10.09
C LEU A 155 -3.18 -10.08 -9.77
N ILE A 156 -3.60 -8.91 -10.28
CA ILE A 156 -4.96 -8.42 -10.04
C ILE A 156 -6.01 -9.27 -10.77
N ALA A 157 -5.70 -9.77 -11.96
CA ALA A 157 -6.58 -10.70 -12.68
C ALA A 157 -6.78 -12.00 -11.89
N VAL A 158 -5.71 -12.58 -11.32
CA VAL A 158 -5.80 -13.75 -10.44
C VAL A 158 -6.65 -13.45 -9.21
N ILE A 159 -6.45 -12.29 -8.57
CA ILE A 159 -7.22 -11.86 -7.41
C ILE A 159 -8.72 -11.76 -7.76
N LEU A 160 -9.06 -11.11 -8.86
CA LEU A 160 -10.46 -10.95 -9.28
C LEU A 160 -11.10 -12.29 -9.65
N PHE A 161 -10.38 -13.13 -10.40
CA PHE A 161 -10.86 -14.46 -10.78
C PHE A 161 -11.09 -15.37 -9.57
N THR A 162 -10.14 -15.38 -8.62
CA THR A 162 -10.28 -16.18 -7.40
C THR A 162 -11.36 -15.63 -6.47
N ALA A 163 -11.58 -14.31 -6.44
CA ALA A 163 -12.62 -13.69 -5.67
C ALA A 163 -14.01 -14.21 -6.07
N ASP A 164 -14.27 -14.36 -7.37
CA ASP A 164 -15.54 -14.88 -7.87
C ASP A 164 -15.78 -16.35 -7.50
N LEU A 165 -14.70 -17.13 -7.33
CA LEU A 165 -14.77 -18.56 -6.98
C LEU A 165 -14.89 -18.84 -5.46
N LEU A 166 -14.39 -17.92 -4.63
CA LEU A 166 -14.23 -18.13 -3.18
C LEU A 166 -15.43 -17.69 -2.34
N GLY A 167 -16.42 -17.04 -2.98
CA GLY A 167 -17.59 -16.52 -2.30
C GLY A 167 -17.33 -15.18 -1.57
N PRO A 168 -18.38 -14.53 -1.01
CA PRO A 168 -18.32 -13.13 -0.57
C PRO A 168 -17.29 -12.84 0.52
N GLN A 169 -17.15 -13.71 1.50
CA GLN A 169 -16.26 -13.49 2.65
C GLN A 169 -14.78 -13.52 2.25
N LEU A 170 -14.38 -14.56 1.52
CA LEU A 170 -12.99 -14.70 1.07
C LEU A 170 -12.66 -13.72 -0.05
N SER A 171 -13.63 -13.36 -0.89
CA SER A 171 -13.48 -12.30 -1.91
C SER A 171 -13.08 -10.96 -1.30
N GLY A 172 -13.69 -10.57 -0.18
CA GLY A 172 -13.35 -9.35 0.56
C GLY A 172 -11.87 -9.34 0.96
N ILE A 173 -11.38 -10.43 1.56
CA ILE A 173 -9.99 -10.57 2.01
C ILE A 173 -9.02 -10.50 0.82
N VAL A 174 -9.28 -11.27 -0.22
CA VAL A 174 -8.41 -11.35 -1.41
C VAL A 174 -8.36 -10.02 -2.15
N SER A 175 -9.46 -9.24 -2.17
CA SER A 175 -9.54 -7.92 -2.81
C SER A 175 -8.67 -6.85 -2.13
N THR A 176 -8.34 -7.00 -0.85
CA THR A 176 -7.49 -6.04 -0.11
C THR A 176 -5.99 -6.34 -0.25
N TYR A 177 -5.62 -7.39 -0.98
CA TYR A 177 -4.22 -7.78 -1.15
C TYR A 177 -3.38 -6.64 -1.78
N PRO A 178 -2.18 -6.33 -1.23
CA PRO A 178 -1.37 -5.19 -1.62
C PRO A 178 -0.60 -5.44 -2.94
N THR A 179 -1.30 -5.48 -4.06
CA THR A 179 -0.75 -5.82 -5.39
C THR A 179 0.43 -4.94 -5.79
N ILE A 180 0.30 -3.60 -5.67
CA ILE A 180 1.35 -2.63 -6.05
C ILE A 180 2.59 -2.85 -5.17
N VAL A 181 2.39 -3.02 -3.87
CA VAL A 181 3.45 -3.30 -2.89
C VAL A 181 4.22 -4.55 -3.27
N THR A 182 3.50 -5.63 -3.56
CA THR A 182 4.07 -6.94 -3.92
C THR A 182 4.95 -6.84 -5.16
N VAL A 183 4.42 -6.26 -6.25
CA VAL A 183 5.16 -6.16 -7.52
C VAL A 183 6.40 -5.27 -7.36
N ILE A 184 6.26 -4.08 -6.79
CA ILE A 184 7.38 -3.15 -6.65
C ILE A 184 8.45 -3.72 -5.71
N SER A 185 8.06 -4.36 -4.59
CA SER A 185 9.01 -5.00 -3.67
C SER A 185 9.74 -6.17 -4.32
N ALA A 186 9.03 -7.04 -5.06
CA ALA A 186 9.61 -8.20 -5.74
C ALA A 186 10.66 -7.79 -6.79
N PHE A 187 10.33 -6.84 -7.65
CA PHE A 187 11.25 -6.33 -8.66
C PHE A 187 12.42 -5.55 -8.06
N THR A 188 12.18 -4.72 -7.04
CA THR A 188 13.25 -4.01 -6.34
C THR A 188 14.21 -4.99 -5.67
N HIS A 189 13.69 -6.01 -4.98
CA HIS A 189 14.49 -7.06 -4.35
C HIS A 189 15.31 -7.85 -5.39
N HIS A 190 14.68 -8.23 -6.49
CA HIS A 190 15.35 -9.01 -7.55
C HIS A 190 16.47 -8.24 -8.25
N GLN A 191 16.23 -6.96 -8.57
CA GLN A 191 17.11 -6.19 -9.44
C GLN A 191 18.15 -5.38 -8.68
N TRP A 192 17.78 -4.83 -7.53
CA TRP A 192 18.62 -3.93 -6.74
C TRP A 192 19.02 -4.50 -5.38
N GLY A 193 18.51 -5.71 -5.04
CA GLY A 193 18.89 -6.43 -3.84
C GLY A 193 18.20 -5.94 -2.56
N VAL A 194 18.61 -6.54 -1.44
CA VAL A 194 17.98 -6.37 -0.12
C VAL A 194 18.12 -4.93 0.41
N GLU A 195 19.23 -4.25 0.14
CA GLU A 195 19.44 -2.88 0.64
C GLU A 195 18.49 -1.86 -0.02
N ALA A 196 18.25 -2.00 -1.32
CA ALA A 196 17.25 -1.18 -2.01
C ALA A 196 15.83 -1.49 -1.52
N LEU A 197 15.54 -2.77 -1.28
CA LEU A 197 14.26 -3.22 -0.70
C LEU A 197 14.03 -2.59 0.68
N ARG A 198 15.02 -2.61 1.57
CA ARG A 198 14.92 -1.98 2.91
C ARG A 198 14.57 -0.50 2.82
N ARG A 199 15.22 0.23 1.92
CA ARG A 199 14.92 1.65 1.65
C ARG A 199 13.49 1.84 1.15
N LEU A 200 13.07 1.01 0.20
CA LEU A 200 11.70 1.02 -0.34
C LEU A 200 10.66 0.80 0.77
N LEU A 201 10.82 -0.28 1.56
CA LEU A 201 9.85 -0.66 2.59
C LEU A 201 9.76 0.38 3.71
N ARG A 202 10.88 0.98 4.11
CA ARG A 202 10.89 2.07 5.10
C ARG A 202 10.19 3.32 4.59
N GLY A 203 10.49 3.75 3.34
CA GLY A 203 9.79 4.88 2.71
C GLY A 203 8.29 4.64 2.59
N MET A 204 7.89 3.42 2.22
CA MET A 204 6.49 3.03 2.12
C MET A 204 5.77 3.05 3.48
N THR A 205 6.40 2.49 4.52
CA THR A 205 5.80 2.48 5.87
C THR A 205 5.56 3.89 6.40
N LEU A 206 6.47 4.84 6.14
CA LEU A 206 6.28 6.24 6.50
C LEU A 206 5.11 6.88 5.74
N SER A 207 4.97 6.59 4.45
CA SER A 207 3.87 7.13 3.65
C SER A 207 2.51 6.50 4.01
N LEU A 208 2.49 5.25 4.48
CA LEU A 208 1.27 4.61 4.97
C LEU A 208 0.71 5.30 6.23
N ILE A 209 1.53 6.01 7.01
CA ILE A 209 1.04 6.87 8.09
C ILE A 209 0.15 8.01 7.54
N VAL A 210 0.57 8.60 6.42
CA VAL A 210 -0.22 9.63 5.71
C VAL A 210 -1.49 9.02 5.12
N PHE A 211 -1.41 7.79 4.61
CA PHE A 211 -2.56 7.03 4.11
C PHE A 211 -3.63 6.82 5.18
N VAL A 212 -3.25 6.39 6.40
CA VAL A 212 -4.16 6.27 7.55
C VAL A 212 -4.82 7.62 7.84
N GLY A 213 -4.05 8.71 7.94
CA GLY A 213 -4.60 10.05 8.14
C GLY A 213 -5.61 10.46 7.07
N PHE A 214 -5.36 10.10 5.81
CA PHE A 214 -6.26 10.39 4.69
C PHE A 214 -7.64 9.74 4.87
N PHE A 215 -7.70 8.43 5.16
CA PHE A 215 -8.97 7.72 5.32
C PHE A 215 -9.67 8.04 6.63
N LEU A 216 -8.92 8.34 7.70
CA LEU A 216 -9.48 8.85 8.95
C LEU A 216 -10.21 10.19 8.73
N VAL A 217 -9.57 11.14 8.03
CA VAL A 217 -10.19 12.44 7.72
C VAL A 217 -11.43 12.25 6.88
N ILE A 218 -11.39 11.44 5.81
CA ILE A 218 -12.55 11.16 4.96
C ILE A 218 -13.71 10.59 5.79
N GLY A 219 -13.46 9.54 6.56
CA GLY A 219 -14.51 8.86 7.30
C GLY A 219 -15.15 9.73 8.39
N LEU A 220 -14.37 10.62 9.03
CA LEU A 220 -14.88 11.54 10.04
C LEU A 220 -15.64 12.73 9.45
N THR A 221 -15.22 13.24 8.29
CA THR A 221 -15.76 14.48 7.73
C THR A 221 -16.87 14.26 6.69
N MET A 222 -16.87 13.11 6.02
CA MET A 222 -17.82 12.83 4.93
C MET A 222 -19.32 12.91 5.36
N PRO A 223 -19.73 12.49 6.58
CA PRO A 223 -21.11 12.65 7.03
C PRO A 223 -21.53 14.11 7.22
N SER A 224 -20.59 15.01 7.55
CA SER A 224 -20.88 16.40 7.92
C SER A 224 -20.72 17.40 6.76
N ILE A 225 -19.65 17.27 5.95
CA ILE A 225 -19.36 18.21 4.86
C ILE A 225 -19.52 17.61 3.45
N GLY A 226 -19.94 16.34 3.37
CA GLY A 226 -20.19 15.64 2.12
C GLY A 226 -18.93 15.11 1.43
N LEU A 227 -19.17 14.33 0.37
CA LEU A 227 -18.13 13.55 -0.32
C LEU A 227 -16.99 14.40 -0.88
N ALA A 228 -17.33 15.40 -1.72
CA ALA A 228 -16.32 16.16 -2.46
C ALA A 228 -15.40 16.98 -1.53
N LEU A 229 -15.97 17.68 -0.56
CA LEU A 229 -15.19 18.52 0.37
C LEU A 229 -14.30 17.66 1.29
N SER A 230 -14.77 16.50 1.74
CA SER A 230 -13.97 15.57 2.55
C SER A 230 -12.76 15.04 1.78
N PHE A 231 -12.92 14.68 0.51
CA PHE A 231 -11.81 14.25 -0.34
C PHE A 231 -10.82 15.38 -0.63
N MET A 232 -11.30 16.60 -0.87
CA MET A 232 -10.44 17.78 -1.06
C MET A 232 -9.63 18.06 0.21
N LEU A 233 -10.28 18.07 1.38
CA LEU A 233 -9.63 18.31 2.66
C LEU A 233 -8.58 17.22 2.95
N ALA A 234 -8.96 15.95 2.84
CA ALA A 234 -8.05 14.82 3.06
C ALA A 234 -6.86 14.86 2.11
N SER A 235 -7.08 15.19 0.82
CA SER A 235 -6.00 15.32 -0.16
C SER A 235 -5.05 16.45 0.16
N ALA A 236 -5.55 17.62 0.56
CA ALA A 236 -4.73 18.76 0.95
C ALA A 236 -3.87 18.43 2.19
N LEU A 237 -4.48 17.82 3.22
CA LEU A 237 -3.77 17.40 4.43
C LEU A 237 -2.74 16.30 4.15
N ALA A 238 -3.08 15.32 3.31
CA ALA A 238 -2.16 14.26 2.92
C ALA A 238 -0.95 14.79 2.15
N LEU A 239 -1.14 15.71 1.21
CA LEU A 239 -0.05 16.36 0.47
C LEU A 239 0.85 17.17 1.40
N ALA A 240 0.28 17.93 2.33
CA ALA A 240 1.04 18.69 3.33
C ALA A 240 1.84 17.75 4.25
N ALA A 241 1.21 16.71 4.78
CA ALA A 241 1.86 15.70 5.63
C ALA A 241 2.97 14.96 4.88
N GLN A 242 2.74 14.58 3.61
CA GLN A 242 3.76 13.94 2.77
C GLN A 242 4.95 14.87 2.52
N GLY A 243 4.71 16.16 2.32
CA GLY A 243 5.75 17.18 2.21
C GLY A 243 6.61 17.28 3.47
N ILE A 244 5.98 17.24 4.64
CA ILE A 244 6.69 17.25 5.94
C ILE A 244 7.53 15.98 6.10
N VAL A 245 6.96 14.80 5.83
CA VAL A 245 7.69 13.52 5.87
C VAL A 245 8.91 13.55 4.95
N PHE A 246 8.73 14.05 3.72
CA PHE A 246 9.81 14.19 2.76
C PHE A 246 10.91 15.15 3.24
N ALA A 247 10.53 16.31 3.77
CA ALA A 247 11.47 17.29 4.31
C ALA A 247 12.25 16.73 5.52
N ALA A 248 11.57 16.03 6.43
CA ALA A 248 12.20 15.39 7.58
C ALA A 248 13.20 14.29 7.18
N MET A 249 12.85 13.46 6.19
CA MET A 249 13.77 12.44 5.66
C MET A 249 15.01 13.06 5.01
N ARG A 250 14.84 14.14 4.24
CA ARG A 250 15.94 14.84 3.60
C ARG A 250 16.87 15.49 4.63
N ALA A 251 16.32 16.01 5.72
CA ALA A 251 17.09 16.59 6.82
C ALA A 251 17.88 15.54 7.62
N SER A 252 17.35 14.30 7.73
CA SER A 252 18.01 13.19 8.41
C SER A 252 19.03 12.42 7.55
N GLY A 253 19.25 12.83 6.29
CA GLY A 253 20.21 12.21 5.38
C GLY A 253 19.80 10.82 4.85
N LEU A 254 18.52 10.49 4.93
CA LEU A 254 17.94 9.23 4.44
C LEU A 254 17.52 9.31 2.96
#